data_0a8389a0b2f8c5f1d478746e9a7e7629
#
_entry.id   0a8389a0b2f8c5f1d478746e9a7e7629
#
_cell.length_a   1.000
_cell.length_b   1.000
_cell.length_c   1.000
_cell.angle_alpha   90.00
_cell.angle_beta   90.00
_cell.angle_gamma   90.00
#
_symmetry.space_group_name_H-M   'P 1'
#
loop_
_entity.id
_entity.type
_entity.pdbx_description
1 polymer ?
#
loop_
_entity_poly.entity_id
_entity_poly.type
_entity_poly.pdbx_seq_one_letter_code
_entity_poly.pdbx_strand_id
1 'polypeptide(L)'
;MPALRARFLALVLTKLVVAQQTITFPTQDGGRICADLYGKSDQAVVLAHGGRFNKESWRDQGRRLVSARFEVLAIDFRGFGCSSGPGQADFDNAPFENDVLAAVRYLKTHGVKTVSVVGGSFGGGAAGDASIKSAPGEIDRIVFLGAAPNLSAEKLKSRSLFIVARDDGNDEGPRLPGIHAQYEKAPQPKELIVLDGSAHAQFLFQTDQSDRVMREILRFLSMP
;
A
#
# COMPACT_ATOMS: atom_id res chain seq x y z
N MET A 1 33.52 -38.32 40.58
CA MET A 1 32.61 -38.07 39.44
C MET A 1 32.16 -36.62 39.49
N PRO A 2 32.53 -35.72 38.57
CA PRO A 2 32.09 -34.34 38.58
C PRO A 2 30.75 -34.21 37.85
N ALA A 3 29.76 -33.59 38.52
CA ALA A 3 28.46 -33.33 38.00
C ALA A 3 28.48 -32.24 36.93
N LEU A 4 28.01 -32.56 35.72
CA LEU A 4 27.87 -31.67 34.58
C LEU A 4 26.65 -30.76 34.84
N ARG A 5 26.88 -29.47 35.14
CA ARG A 5 25.81 -28.48 35.26
C ARG A 5 25.43 -27.99 33.86
N ALA A 6 24.29 -28.43 33.35
CA ALA A 6 23.68 -27.89 32.14
C ALA A 6 23.24 -26.43 32.39
N ARG A 7 23.86 -25.47 31.68
CA ARG A 7 23.40 -24.08 31.67
C ARG A 7 22.30 -23.98 30.60
N PHE A 8 21.06 -23.81 31.04
CA PHE A 8 19.96 -23.41 30.19
C PHE A 8 20.14 -21.94 29.80
N LEU A 9 20.46 -21.69 28.55
CA LEU A 9 20.44 -20.34 27.98
C LEU A 9 18.98 -19.99 27.64
N ALA A 10 18.33 -19.20 28.47
CA ALA A 10 17.00 -18.69 28.21
C ALA A 10 17.08 -17.66 27.06
N LEU A 11 16.57 -18.03 25.89
CA LEU A 11 16.43 -17.12 24.76
C LEU A 11 15.31 -16.13 25.06
N VAL A 12 15.64 -14.93 25.52
CA VAL A 12 14.68 -13.85 25.72
C VAL A 12 14.29 -13.33 24.34
N LEU A 13 13.14 -13.79 23.83
CA LEU A 13 12.50 -13.19 22.66
C LEU A 13 11.97 -11.80 23.07
N THR A 14 12.78 -10.78 22.88
CA THR A 14 12.30 -9.40 22.92
C THR A 14 11.34 -9.18 21.75
N LYS A 15 10.04 -9.04 22.05
CA LYS A 15 9.07 -8.54 21.06
C LYS A 15 9.53 -7.14 20.66
N LEU A 16 9.98 -6.99 19.41
CA LEU A 16 10.27 -5.68 18.86
C LEU A 16 8.94 -4.89 18.87
N VAL A 17 8.80 -3.95 19.77
CA VAL A 17 7.71 -2.97 19.73
C VAL A 17 8.04 -2.05 18.56
N VAL A 18 7.33 -2.22 17.44
CA VAL A 18 7.45 -1.33 16.31
C VAL A 18 6.87 0.02 16.74
N ALA A 19 7.74 0.99 16.98
CA ALA A 19 7.32 2.35 17.31
C ALA A 19 6.56 2.93 16.10
N GLN A 20 5.34 3.41 16.36
CA GLN A 20 4.52 4.17 15.43
C GLN A 20 4.67 5.64 15.76
N GLN A 21 4.88 6.45 14.75
CA GLN A 21 4.91 7.92 14.87
C GLN A 21 3.91 8.52 13.88
N THR A 22 2.98 9.33 14.37
CA THR A 22 2.13 10.14 13.48
C THR A 22 2.90 11.37 13.04
N ILE A 23 2.98 11.57 11.74
CA ILE A 23 3.69 12.68 11.09
C ILE A 23 2.77 13.41 10.12
N THR A 24 3.19 14.61 9.70
CA THR A 24 2.53 15.37 8.65
C THR A 24 3.55 15.89 7.65
N PHE A 25 3.16 15.98 6.39
CA PHE A 25 3.96 16.56 5.32
C PHE A 25 3.08 17.27 4.28
N PRO A 26 3.62 18.29 3.58
CA PRO A 26 2.87 19.02 2.58
C PRO A 26 2.77 18.25 1.25
N THR A 27 1.70 18.51 0.50
CA THR A 27 1.58 18.14 -0.91
C THR A 27 2.06 19.30 -1.80
N GLN A 28 2.39 19.01 -3.06
CA GLN A 28 2.86 20.02 -4.01
C GLN A 28 1.77 21.06 -4.36
N ASP A 29 0.50 20.67 -4.25
CA ASP A 29 -0.66 21.50 -4.55
C ASP A 29 -1.23 22.23 -3.31
N GLY A 30 -0.48 22.29 -2.20
CA GLY A 30 -0.83 23.03 -0.99
C GLY A 30 -1.69 22.28 0.02
N GLY A 31 -1.83 20.94 -0.11
CA GLY A 31 -2.44 20.11 0.91
C GLY A 31 -1.46 19.75 2.03
N ARG A 32 -1.98 19.14 3.08
CA ARG A 32 -1.23 18.58 4.21
C ARG A 32 -1.74 17.17 4.52
N ILE A 33 -0.84 16.21 4.46
CA ILE A 33 -1.15 14.81 4.68
C ILE A 33 -0.69 14.39 6.07
N CYS A 34 -1.57 13.71 6.80
CA CYS A 34 -1.29 13.00 8.04
C CYS A 34 -1.01 11.54 7.71
N ALA A 35 0.03 10.99 8.33
CA ALA A 35 0.41 9.60 8.11
C ALA A 35 0.97 8.96 9.39
N ASP A 36 0.87 7.64 9.47
CA ASP A 36 1.53 6.84 10.48
C ASP A 36 2.78 6.20 9.89
N LEU A 37 3.93 6.53 10.45
CA LEU A 37 5.24 6.00 10.07
C LEU A 37 5.65 4.87 11.02
N TYR A 38 6.10 3.75 10.46
CA TYR A 38 6.54 2.56 11.19
C TYR A 38 7.90 2.09 10.68
N GLY A 39 8.78 1.71 11.61
CA GLY A 39 10.08 1.13 11.29
C GLY A 39 11.07 2.14 10.69
N LYS A 40 12.18 1.60 10.16
CA LYS A 40 13.22 2.34 9.46
C LYS A 40 13.92 1.39 8.49
N SER A 41 13.98 1.74 7.22
CA SER A 41 14.65 0.95 6.18
C SER A 41 14.98 1.82 4.97
N ASP A 42 15.83 1.33 4.07
CA ASP A 42 16.06 1.94 2.76
C ASP A 42 15.05 1.48 1.69
N GLN A 43 14.14 0.55 2.06
CA GLN A 43 13.01 0.13 1.26
C GLN A 43 11.71 0.47 2.01
N ALA A 44 10.80 1.19 1.39
CA ALA A 44 9.57 1.59 2.04
C ALA A 44 8.31 1.25 1.23
N VAL A 45 7.21 1.17 1.98
CA VAL A 45 5.87 0.94 1.43
C VAL A 45 4.92 2.03 1.91
N VAL A 46 4.32 2.75 0.97
CA VAL A 46 3.18 3.63 1.22
C VAL A 46 1.92 2.78 1.21
N LEU A 47 1.07 2.91 2.23
CA LEU A 47 -0.22 2.25 2.34
C LEU A 47 -1.34 3.28 2.13
N ALA A 48 -2.09 3.12 1.03
CA ALA A 48 -3.12 4.02 0.55
C ALA A 48 -4.50 3.35 0.72
N HIS A 49 -5.33 3.87 1.63
CA HIS A 49 -6.59 3.25 2.04
C HIS A 49 -7.73 3.41 1.02
N GLY A 50 -8.74 2.55 1.09
CA GLY A 50 -10.00 2.68 0.37
C GLY A 50 -10.99 3.64 1.06
N GLY A 51 -12.08 4.02 0.38
CA GLY A 51 -13.00 5.08 0.81
C GLY A 51 -13.73 4.85 2.13
N ARG A 52 -13.81 3.62 2.61
CA ARG A 52 -14.43 3.28 3.92
C ARG A 52 -13.40 3.14 5.05
N PHE A 53 -12.16 3.48 4.79
CA PHE A 53 -11.02 3.24 5.67
C PHE A 53 -10.23 4.53 5.94
N ASN A 54 -9.19 4.41 6.70
CA ASN A 54 -8.22 5.45 7.06
C ASN A 54 -6.84 4.79 7.28
N LYS A 55 -5.83 5.56 7.64
CA LYS A 55 -4.47 5.03 7.89
C LYS A 55 -4.42 3.97 8.98
N GLU A 56 -5.27 4.07 10.02
CA GLU A 56 -5.29 3.12 11.14
C GLU A 56 -5.72 1.71 10.68
N SER A 57 -6.48 1.60 9.61
CA SER A 57 -6.93 0.33 9.06
C SER A 57 -5.78 -0.56 8.55
N TRP A 58 -4.62 0.03 8.31
CA TRP A 58 -3.41 -0.65 7.86
C TRP A 58 -2.49 -1.14 8.98
N ARG A 59 -2.88 -0.98 10.26
CA ARG A 59 -2.00 -1.25 11.41
C ARG A 59 -1.38 -2.64 11.38
N ASP A 60 -2.15 -3.67 11.10
CA ASP A 60 -1.67 -5.06 11.14
C ASP A 60 -0.81 -5.40 9.92
N GLN A 61 -1.19 -4.91 8.73
CA GLN A 61 -0.40 -5.06 7.51
C GLN A 61 0.92 -4.29 7.62
N GLY A 62 0.88 -3.07 8.20
CA GLY A 62 2.07 -2.27 8.48
C GLY A 62 3.06 -2.99 9.38
N ARG A 63 2.59 -3.63 10.48
CA ARG A 63 3.45 -4.43 11.36
C ARG A 63 4.09 -5.62 10.65
N ARG A 64 3.33 -6.31 9.77
CA ARG A 64 3.84 -7.43 8.97
C ARG A 64 4.91 -6.97 7.98
N LEU A 65 4.71 -5.82 7.32
CA LEU A 65 5.70 -5.21 6.42
C LEU A 65 6.97 -4.80 7.16
N VAL A 66 6.86 -4.18 8.35
CA VAL A 66 8.04 -3.86 9.18
C VAL A 66 8.78 -5.11 9.62
N SER A 67 8.07 -6.19 9.96
CA SER A 67 8.69 -7.48 10.29
C SER A 67 9.45 -8.06 9.08
N ALA A 68 9.04 -7.72 7.86
CA ALA A 68 9.73 -8.05 6.62
C ALA A 68 10.77 -6.98 6.19
N ARG A 69 11.16 -6.07 7.11
CA ARG A 69 12.20 -5.05 6.96
C ARG A 69 11.88 -3.90 6.00
N PHE A 70 10.61 -3.59 5.79
CA PHE A 70 10.19 -2.36 5.13
C PHE A 70 9.97 -1.23 6.15
N GLU A 71 10.31 -0.01 5.78
CA GLU A 71 9.72 1.19 6.39
C GLU A 71 8.31 1.36 5.84
N VAL A 72 7.33 1.73 6.67
CA VAL A 72 5.93 1.79 6.25
C VAL A 72 5.36 3.17 6.57
N LEU A 73 4.69 3.75 5.58
CA LEU A 73 3.99 5.03 5.70
C LEU A 73 2.53 4.84 5.32
N ALA A 74 1.63 4.70 6.31
CA ALA A 74 0.21 4.63 6.08
C ALA A 74 -0.38 6.05 6.08
N ILE A 75 -0.96 6.48 4.97
CA ILE A 75 -1.49 7.84 4.81
C ILE A 75 -3.00 7.91 5.04
N ASP A 76 -3.47 9.04 5.56
CA ASP A 76 -4.84 9.50 5.33
C ASP A 76 -4.85 10.37 4.07
N PHE A 77 -5.75 10.12 3.15
CA PHE A 77 -5.96 11.01 2.01
C PHE A 77 -6.56 12.34 2.45
N ARG A 78 -6.42 13.39 1.64
CA ARG A 78 -7.10 14.68 1.86
C ARG A 78 -8.59 14.47 2.12
N GLY A 79 -9.14 15.16 3.14
CA GLY A 79 -10.50 14.99 3.59
C GLY A 79 -10.73 13.82 4.56
N PHE A 80 -9.69 13.04 4.88
CA PHE A 80 -9.73 11.96 5.88
C PHE A 80 -8.82 12.28 7.07
N GLY A 81 -9.25 11.86 8.27
CA GLY A 81 -8.49 12.06 9.51
C GLY A 81 -8.08 13.52 9.71
N CYS A 82 -6.77 13.77 9.86
CA CYS A 82 -6.22 15.12 9.96
C CYS A 82 -5.62 15.65 8.65
N SER A 83 -5.82 14.96 7.53
CA SER A 83 -5.38 15.38 6.20
C SER A 83 -6.33 16.37 5.57
N SER A 84 -5.80 17.35 4.86
CA SER A 84 -6.56 18.38 4.16
C SER A 84 -5.86 18.82 2.88
N GLY A 85 -6.62 19.39 1.96
CA GLY A 85 -6.05 19.91 0.73
C GLY A 85 -7.08 20.40 -0.29
N PRO A 86 -6.62 21.06 -1.34
CA PRO A 86 -7.50 21.52 -2.42
C PRO A 86 -8.32 20.36 -3.00
N GLY A 87 -9.57 20.62 -3.29
CA GLY A 87 -10.49 19.64 -3.89
C GLY A 87 -11.08 18.60 -2.91
N GLN A 88 -10.71 18.60 -1.62
CA GLN A 88 -11.16 17.57 -0.67
C GLN A 88 -12.69 17.45 -0.51
N ALA A 89 -13.44 18.48 -0.84
CA ALA A 89 -14.91 18.47 -0.77
C ALA A 89 -15.58 17.81 -1.99
N ASP A 90 -14.82 17.57 -3.06
CA ASP A 90 -15.27 16.94 -4.29
C ASP A 90 -14.49 15.61 -4.47
N PHE A 91 -15.02 14.55 -3.86
CA PHE A 91 -14.36 13.25 -3.84
C PHE A 91 -14.07 12.72 -5.26
N ASP A 92 -14.94 12.95 -6.22
CA ASP A 92 -14.81 12.38 -7.56
C ASP A 92 -13.70 13.05 -8.37
N ASN A 93 -13.38 14.32 -8.07
CA ASN A 93 -12.38 15.12 -8.78
C ASN A 93 -11.17 15.50 -7.92
N ALA A 94 -11.11 15.07 -6.67
CA ALA A 94 -9.98 15.37 -5.79
C ALA A 94 -8.68 14.74 -6.32
N PRO A 95 -7.56 15.51 -6.37
CA PRO A 95 -6.30 15.03 -6.92
C PRO A 95 -5.56 14.14 -5.89
N PHE A 96 -6.13 13.00 -5.56
CA PHE A 96 -5.60 12.03 -4.56
C PHE A 96 -4.23 11.48 -4.94
N GLU A 97 -3.87 11.45 -6.22
CA GLU A 97 -2.53 11.06 -6.66
C GLU A 97 -1.43 11.99 -6.11
N ASN A 98 -1.76 13.27 -5.83
CA ASN A 98 -0.82 14.21 -5.22
C ASN A 98 -0.49 13.83 -3.78
N ASP A 99 -1.43 13.21 -3.06
CA ASP A 99 -1.23 12.73 -1.69
C ASP A 99 -0.25 11.54 -1.68
N VAL A 100 -0.43 10.61 -2.62
CA VAL A 100 0.48 9.47 -2.81
C VAL A 100 1.87 9.95 -3.21
N LEU A 101 1.98 10.88 -4.18
CA LEU A 101 3.25 11.45 -4.61
C LEU A 101 3.96 12.18 -3.47
N ALA A 102 3.22 12.92 -2.64
CA ALA A 102 3.80 13.60 -1.48
C ALA A 102 4.37 12.58 -0.47
N ALA A 103 3.67 11.47 -0.21
CA ALA A 103 4.15 10.39 0.65
C ALA A 103 5.44 9.74 0.11
N VAL A 104 5.47 9.43 -1.18
CA VAL A 104 6.64 8.88 -1.87
C VAL A 104 7.84 9.83 -1.75
N ARG A 105 7.65 11.10 -2.04
CA ARG A 105 8.69 12.13 -1.99
C ARG A 105 9.18 12.40 -0.57
N TYR A 106 8.27 12.37 0.41
CA TYR A 106 8.64 12.44 1.82
C TYR A 106 9.64 11.32 2.17
N LEU A 107 9.34 10.07 1.85
CA LEU A 107 10.24 8.95 2.11
C LEU A 107 11.58 9.09 1.38
N LYS A 108 11.57 9.48 0.12
CA LYS A 108 12.80 9.71 -0.68
C LYS A 108 13.70 10.79 -0.05
N THR A 109 13.12 11.90 0.40
CA THR A 109 13.91 12.99 1.04
C THR A 109 14.44 12.59 2.42
N HIS A 110 13.88 11.52 3.04
CA HIS A 110 14.35 10.95 4.31
C HIS A 110 15.29 9.73 4.14
N GLY A 111 15.83 9.55 2.92
CA GLY A 111 16.90 8.59 2.64
C GLY A 111 16.44 7.21 2.19
N VAL A 112 15.13 7.02 1.95
CA VAL A 112 14.61 5.77 1.38
C VAL A 112 15.04 5.66 -0.08
N LYS A 113 15.63 4.50 -0.46
CA LYS A 113 16.10 4.25 -1.82
C LYS A 113 14.99 3.76 -2.75
N THR A 114 14.14 2.86 -2.24
CA THR A 114 13.09 2.21 -3.03
C THR A 114 11.75 2.40 -2.36
N VAL A 115 10.77 2.95 -3.06
CA VAL A 115 9.41 3.16 -2.54
C VAL A 115 8.42 2.39 -3.40
N SER A 116 7.62 1.57 -2.75
CA SER A 116 6.47 0.86 -3.33
C SER A 116 5.17 1.39 -2.74
N VAL A 117 4.04 1.14 -3.41
CA VAL A 117 2.72 1.55 -2.94
C VAL A 117 1.78 0.36 -2.91
N VAL A 118 1.01 0.20 -1.84
CA VAL A 118 -0.12 -0.75 -1.76
C VAL A 118 -1.38 0.07 -1.60
N GLY A 119 -2.29 0.01 -2.58
CA GLY A 119 -3.52 0.78 -2.59
C GLY A 119 -4.76 -0.07 -2.70
N GLY A 120 -5.77 0.23 -1.87
CA GLY A 120 -7.07 -0.44 -1.90
C GLY A 120 -8.16 0.42 -2.52
N SER A 121 -8.98 -0.12 -3.42
CA SER A 121 -10.11 0.60 -4.02
C SER A 121 -9.66 1.94 -4.63
N PHE A 122 -10.29 3.07 -4.27
CA PHE A 122 -9.90 4.38 -4.77
C PHE A 122 -8.43 4.72 -4.47
N GLY A 123 -7.89 4.28 -3.33
CA GLY A 123 -6.48 4.44 -3.01
C GLY A 123 -5.55 3.68 -3.97
N GLY A 124 -6.03 2.57 -4.54
CA GLY A 124 -5.34 1.89 -5.64
C GLY A 124 -5.39 2.71 -6.93
N GLY A 125 -6.54 3.28 -7.26
CA GLY A 125 -6.68 4.21 -8.40
C GLY A 125 -5.71 5.39 -8.28
N ALA A 126 -5.70 6.06 -7.12
CA ALA A 126 -4.78 7.16 -6.83
C ALA A 126 -3.30 6.74 -6.92
N ALA A 127 -2.94 5.54 -6.43
CA ALA A 127 -1.58 5.00 -6.53
C ALA A 127 -1.16 4.77 -7.99
N GLY A 128 -2.06 4.23 -8.81
CA GLY A 128 -1.83 4.05 -10.25
C GLY A 128 -1.63 5.36 -10.99
N ASP A 129 -2.49 6.34 -10.73
CA ASP A 129 -2.40 7.67 -11.33
C ASP A 129 -1.12 8.40 -10.87
N ALA A 130 -0.73 8.22 -9.59
CA ALA A 130 0.54 8.70 -9.08
C ALA A 130 1.74 8.10 -9.83
N SER A 131 1.76 6.79 -10.10
CA SER A 131 2.80 6.16 -10.91
C SER A 131 2.87 6.76 -12.32
N ILE A 132 1.72 6.96 -12.96
CA ILE A 132 1.65 7.54 -14.31
C ILE A 132 2.19 8.96 -14.35
N LYS A 133 1.91 9.77 -13.30
CA LYS A 133 2.36 11.16 -13.18
C LYS A 133 3.76 11.32 -12.58
N SER A 134 4.31 10.29 -11.94
CA SER A 134 5.64 10.33 -11.30
C SER A 134 6.78 10.38 -12.33
N ALA A 135 8.00 10.68 -11.89
CA ALA A 135 9.20 10.41 -12.67
C ALA A 135 9.48 8.90 -12.76
N PRO A 136 10.13 8.40 -13.82
CA PRO A 136 10.56 7.02 -13.90
C PRO A 136 11.41 6.61 -12.69
N GLY A 137 11.06 5.48 -12.02
CA GLY A 137 11.76 4.99 -10.83
C GLY A 137 11.43 5.71 -9.52
N GLU A 138 10.53 6.70 -9.53
CA GLU A 138 10.05 7.37 -8.30
C GLU A 138 9.21 6.40 -7.46
N ILE A 139 8.35 5.59 -8.10
CA ILE A 139 7.61 4.46 -7.52
C ILE A 139 8.10 3.18 -8.19
N ASP A 140 8.64 2.23 -7.41
CA ASP A 140 9.19 0.99 -7.96
C ASP A 140 8.09 -0.04 -8.25
N ARG A 141 7.22 -0.31 -7.28
CA ARG A 141 6.12 -1.30 -7.40
C ARG A 141 4.80 -0.75 -6.91
N ILE A 142 3.73 -1.24 -7.50
CA ILE A 142 2.36 -1.00 -7.03
C ILE A 142 1.62 -2.31 -6.85
N VAL A 143 0.92 -2.44 -5.73
CA VAL A 143 -0.07 -3.48 -5.49
C VAL A 143 -1.45 -2.85 -5.48
N PHE A 144 -2.31 -3.30 -6.37
CA PHE A 144 -3.71 -2.92 -6.48
C PHE A 144 -4.59 -3.96 -5.77
N LEU A 145 -5.36 -3.56 -4.77
CA LEU A 145 -6.33 -4.42 -4.07
C LEU A 145 -7.74 -4.03 -4.49
N GLY A 146 -8.41 -4.87 -5.30
CA GLY A 146 -9.73 -4.60 -5.87
C GLY A 146 -9.76 -3.30 -6.67
N ALA A 147 -8.67 -2.97 -7.36
CA ALA A 147 -8.48 -1.68 -8.02
C ALA A 147 -7.61 -1.77 -9.26
N ALA A 148 -7.62 -0.71 -10.03
CA ALA A 148 -6.71 -0.41 -11.13
C ALA A 148 -6.52 1.12 -11.20
N PRO A 149 -5.55 1.65 -11.98
CA PRO A 149 -5.46 3.10 -12.20
C PRO A 149 -6.74 3.64 -12.85
N ASN A 150 -7.12 4.88 -12.52
CA ASN A 150 -8.22 5.57 -13.21
C ASN A 150 -7.81 5.99 -14.63
N LEU A 151 -6.55 6.34 -14.81
CA LEU A 151 -5.94 6.57 -16.12
C LEU A 151 -5.60 5.26 -16.83
N SER A 152 -5.16 5.32 -18.08
CA SER A 152 -4.77 4.10 -18.82
C SER A 152 -3.53 3.44 -18.23
N ALA A 153 -3.65 2.16 -17.86
CA ALA A 153 -2.57 1.39 -17.24
C ALA A 153 -1.34 1.19 -18.15
N GLU A 154 -1.46 1.40 -19.47
CA GLU A 154 -0.31 1.36 -20.39
C GLU A 154 0.78 2.38 -20.05
N LYS A 155 0.41 3.45 -19.32
CA LYS A 155 1.31 4.53 -18.89
C LYS A 155 1.94 4.30 -17.51
N LEU A 156 1.66 3.18 -16.85
CA LEU A 156 2.29 2.84 -15.58
C LEU A 156 3.81 2.79 -15.72
N LYS A 157 4.52 3.36 -14.75
CA LYS A 157 5.98 3.38 -14.70
C LYS A 157 6.56 2.42 -13.67
N SER A 158 5.68 1.76 -12.92
CA SER A 158 5.98 0.82 -11.85
C SER A 158 5.68 -0.61 -12.27
N ARG A 159 6.40 -1.58 -11.71
CA ARG A 159 5.98 -2.98 -11.74
C ARG A 159 4.63 -3.10 -11.03
N SER A 160 3.73 -3.97 -11.47
CA SER A 160 2.35 -3.99 -10.94
C SER A 160 1.86 -5.38 -10.57
N LEU A 161 1.20 -5.48 -9.41
CA LEU A 161 0.46 -6.65 -8.95
C LEU A 161 -1.00 -6.25 -8.73
N PHE A 162 -1.90 -6.93 -9.41
CA PHE A 162 -3.35 -6.77 -9.24
C PHE A 162 -3.88 -7.95 -8.43
N ILE A 163 -4.58 -7.68 -7.34
CA ILE A 163 -5.26 -8.69 -6.52
C ILE A 163 -6.73 -8.31 -6.43
N VAL A 164 -7.61 -9.20 -6.85
CA VAL A 164 -9.05 -8.97 -6.88
C VAL A 164 -9.81 -10.25 -6.54
N ALA A 165 -10.91 -10.15 -5.80
CA ALA A 165 -11.80 -11.30 -5.62
C ALA A 165 -12.68 -11.49 -6.87
N ARG A 166 -12.98 -12.75 -7.22
CA ARG A 166 -13.72 -13.13 -8.43
C ARG A 166 -15.07 -12.44 -8.54
N ASP A 167 -15.78 -12.39 -7.42
CA ASP A 167 -17.14 -11.87 -7.32
C ASP A 167 -17.19 -10.48 -6.70
N ASP A 168 -16.05 -9.76 -6.65
CA ASP A 168 -16.00 -8.36 -6.21
C ASP A 168 -16.83 -7.48 -7.15
N GLY A 169 -17.79 -6.77 -6.60
CA GLY A 169 -18.71 -5.92 -7.35
C GLY A 169 -19.40 -4.85 -6.48
N ASN A 170 -20.13 -3.98 -7.13
CA ASN A 170 -20.99 -2.97 -6.55
C ASN A 170 -22.27 -2.83 -7.40
N ASP A 171 -23.07 -1.80 -7.15
CA ASP A 171 -24.31 -1.52 -7.88
C ASP A 171 -24.11 -1.28 -9.39
N GLU A 172 -22.89 -0.93 -9.81
CA GLU A 172 -22.50 -0.78 -11.21
C GLU A 172 -22.10 -2.13 -11.88
N GLY A 173 -21.94 -3.19 -11.07
CA GLY A 173 -21.62 -4.53 -11.54
C GLY A 173 -20.28 -5.08 -11.04
N PRO A 174 -19.79 -6.17 -11.67
CA PRO A 174 -18.54 -6.83 -11.29
C PRO A 174 -17.31 -5.99 -11.65
N ARG A 175 -16.34 -5.91 -10.72
CA ARG A 175 -15.09 -5.12 -10.91
C ARG A 175 -14.03 -5.87 -11.70
N LEU A 176 -14.00 -7.19 -11.62
CA LEU A 176 -12.98 -8.02 -12.27
C LEU A 176 -12.80 -7.74 -13.76
N PRO A 177 -13.85 -7.59 -14.59
CA PRO A 177 -13.68 -7.29 -16.01
C PRO A 177 -12.93 -5.98 -16.28
N GLY A 178 -13.26 -4.92 -15.54
CA GLY A 178 -12.59 -3.61 -15.66
C GLY A 178 -11.13 -3.66 -15.21
N ILE A 179 -10.85 -4.33 -14.07
CA ILE A 179 -9.50 -4.52 -13.56
C ILE A 179 -8.67 -5.36 -14.53
N HIS A 180 -9.24 -6.43 -15.08
CA HIS A 180 -8.57 -7.29 -16.07
C HIS A 180 -8.23 -6.49 -17.35
N ALA A 181 -9.15 -5.65 -17.83
CA ALA A 181 -8.90 -4.81 -19.00
C ALA A 181 -7.75 -3.82 -18.79
N GLN A 182 -7.58 -3.27 -17.57
CA GLN A 182 -6.43 -2.43 -17.21
C GLN A 182 -5.16 -3.27 -17.05
N TYR A 183 -5.25 -4.45 -16.42
CA TYR A 183 -4.13 -5.38 -16.33
C TYR A 183 -3.58 -5.73 -17.70
N GLU A 184 -4.43 -6.04 -18.69
CA GLU A 184 -3.95 -6.37 -20.04
C GLU A 184 -3.13 -5.22 -20.67
N LYS A 185 -3.49 -3.98 -20.43
CA LYS A 185 -2.78 -2.79 -20.93
C LYS A 185 -1.49 -2.50 -20.16
N ALA A 186 -1.38 -2.89 -18.91
CA ALA A 186 -0.23 -2.57 -18.07
C ALA A 186 1.08 -3.12 -18.66
N PRO A 187 2.22 -2.38 -18.56
CA PRO A 187 3.51 -2.86 -19.03
C PRO A 187 4.04 -4.02 -18.17
N GLN A 188 4.93 -4.82 -18.75
CA GLN A 188 5.68 -5.83 -18.01
C GLN A 188 6.77 -5.19 -17.13
N PRO A 189 7.11 -5.78 -15.97
CA PRO A 189 6.50 -6.96 -15.37
C PRO A 189 5.19 -6.65 -14.64
N LYS A 190 4.18 -7.49 -14.86
CA LYS A 190 2.85 -7.40 -14.23
C LYS A 190 2.34 -8.76 -13.81
N GLU A 191 1.55 -8.81 -12.74
CA GLU A 191 0.92 -10.03 -12.23
C GLU A 191 -0.55 -9.77 -11.91
N LEU A 192 -1.40 -10.79 -12.09
CA LEU A 192 -2.81 -10.78 -11.67
C LEU A 192 -3.10 -12.00 -10.81
N ILE A 193 -3.68 -11.76 -9.65
CA ILE A 193 -4.17 -12.81 -8.74
C ILE A 193 -5.68 -12.63 -8.57
N VAL A 194 -6.44 -13.62 -9.00
CA VAL A 194 -7.86 -13.70 -8.76
C VAL A 194 -8.10 -14.62 -7.58
N LEU A 195 -8.74 -14.10 -6.54
CA LEU A 195 -9.11 -14.82 -5.33
C LEU A 195 -10.56 -15.28 -5.42
N ASP A 196 -10.93 -16.30 -4.67
CA ASP A 196 -12.34 -16.70 -4.53
C ASP A 196 -13.06 -15.72 -3.58
N GLY A 197 -14.40 -15.60 -3.75
CA GLY A 197 -15.25 -14.75 -2.95
C GLY A 197 -15.45 -13.35 -3.51
N SER A 198 -16.06 -12.47 -2.70
CA SER A 198 -16.53 -11.13 -3.11
C SER A 198 -15.92 -9.98 -2.32
N ALA A 199 -14.92 -10.25 -1.46
CA ALA A 199 -14.35 -9.24 -0.60
C ALA A 199 -13.63 -8.15 -1.41
N HIS A 200 -13.99 -6.88 -1.18
CA HIS A 200 -13.45 -5.73 -1.88
C HIS A 200 -12.25 -5.13 -1.15
N ALA A 201 -11.14 -4.92 -1.85
CA ALA A 201 -9.99 -4.15 -1.39
C ALA A 201 -9.48 -4.61 -0.01
N GLN A 202 -9.43 -3.72 1.00
CA GLN A 202 -8.95 -4.04 2.34
C GLN A 202 -9.81 -5.06 3.09
N PHE A 203 -11.07 -5.29 2.69
CA PHE A 203 -11.86 -6.39 3.25
C PHE A 203 -11.28 -7.77 2.94
N LEU A 204 -10.39 -7.92 1.94
CA LEU A 204 -9.63 -9.14 1.70
C LEU A 204 -8.85 -9.60 2.94
N PHE A 205 -8.40 -8.67 3.79
CA PHE A 205 -7.69 -8.99 5.03
C PHE A 205 -8.62 -9.44 6.18
N GLN A 206 -9.93 -9.42 5.98
CA GLN A 206 -10.93 -9.91 6.94
C GLN A 206 -11.50 -11.28 6.54
N THR A 207 -10.94 -11.91 5.49
CA THR A 207 -11.32 -13.24 5.01
C THR A 207 -10.30 -14.29 5.44
N ASP A 208 -10.63 -15.56 5.22
CA ASP A 208 -9.72 -16.71 5.37
C ASP A 208 -8.51 -16.66 4.43
N GLN A 209 -8.57 -15.83 3.37
CA GLN A 209 -7.47 -15.62 2.43
C GLN A 209 -6.48 -14.52 2.87
N SER A 210 -6.71 -13.86 4.00
CA SER A 210 -5.89 -12.76 4.51
C SER A 210 -4.39 -13.07 4.49
N ASP A 211 -4.01 -14.25 4.97
CA ASP A 211 -2.60 -14.66 4.99
C ASP A 211 -2.03 -14.92 3.59
N ARG A 212 -2.85 -15.44 2.67
CA ARG A 212 -2.46 -15.60 1.26
C ARG A 212 -2.21 -14.24 0.62
N VAL A 213 -3.15 -13.30 0.78
CA VAL A 213 -3.01 -11.93 0.25
C VAL A 213 -1.72 -11.29 0.75
N MET A 214 -1.46 -11.37 2.05
CA MET A 214 -0.26 -10.77 2.62
C MET A 214 1.03 -11.45 2.16
N ARG A 215 1.05 -12.77 2.00
CA ARG A 215 2.21 -13.49 1.43
C ARG A 215 2.50 -13.06 -0.01
N GLU A 216 1.48 -12.90 -0.85
CA GLU A 216 1.66 -12.46 -2.23
C GLU A 216 2.16 -11.01 -2.32
N ILE A 217 1.65 -10.12 -1.46
CA ILE A 217 2.16 -8.75 -1.35
C ILE A 217 3.64 -8.78 -0.97
N LEU A 218 4.00 -9.49 0.10
CA LEU A 218 5.39 -9.56 0.57
C LEU A 218 6.32 -10.20 -0.48
N ARG A 219 5.88 -11.27 -1.15
CA ARG A 219 6.61 -11.90 -2.25
C ARG A 219 6.92 -10.87 -3.34
N PHE A 220 5.89 -10.19 -3.83
CA PHE A 220 6.01 -9.22 -4.92
C PHE A 220 6.90 -8.03 -4.54
N LEU A 221 6.75 -7.50 -3.34
CA LEU A 221 7.56 -6.37 -2.86
C LEU A 221 9.04 -6.74 -2.65
N SER A 222 9.34 -8.01 -2.39
CA SER A 222 10.71 -8.50 -2.12
C SER A 222 11.42 -9.08 -3.35
N MET A 223 10.78 -9.09 -4.53
CA MET A 223 11.42 -9.56 -5.77
C MET A 223 12.58 -8.64 -6.15
N PRO A 224 13.64 -9.16 -6.80
CA PRO A 224 14.77 -8.36 -7.29
C PRO A 224 14.37 -7.40 -8.41
#